data_f5a21362bdbe68650d10e4ed547d5563
#
_entry.id   f5a21362bdbe68650d10e4ed547d5563
#
_cell.length_a   1.000
_cell.length_b   1.000
_cell.length_c   1.000
_cell.angle_alpha   90.00
_cell.angle_beta   90.00
_cell.angle_gamma   90.00
#
_symmetry.space_group_name_H-M   'P 1'
#
loop_
_entity.id
_entity.type
_entity.pdbx_description
1 polymer ?
#
loop_
_entity_poly.entity_id
_entity_poly.type
_entity_poly.pdbx_seq_one_letter_code
_entity_poly.pdbx_strand_id
1 'polypeptide(L)'
;MRKLARICIICVLALVVLALIPALINGNFQSEPDTTIPPEIDQNALIADASAYFERMCKGDFSTFHEALPSGIKSQTTPEDIKSAWGEEAHKMGVSPSLDTATVTLYRPEFSNQLRVEFSIPGEKGDFCFFINYTLEGSLYNYVVWVH
;
A
#
# COMPACT_ATOMS: atom_id res chain seq x y z
N MET A 1 26.48 45.38 -39.49
CA MET A 1 26.98 44.01 -39.25
C MET A 1 27.00 43.59 -37.78
N ARG A 2 27.48 44.38 -36.82
CA ARG A 2 27.54 43.99 -35.39
C ARG A 2 26.19 43.74 -34.72
N LYS A 3 25.09 44.43 -35.13
CA LYS A 3 23.74 44.24 -34.55
C LYS A 3 23.08 42.92 -35.00
N LEU A 4 23.25 42.53 -36.27
CA LEU A 4 22.73 41.30 -36.83
C LEU A 4 23.40 40.06 -36.17
N ALA A 5 24.72 40.11 -35.95
CA ALA A 5 25.45 39.04 -35.30
C ALA A 5 24.98 38.81 -33.84
N ARG A 6 24.65 39.89 -33.09
CA ARG A 6 24.12 39.78 -31.73
C ARG A 6 22.72 39.18 -31.69
N ILE A 7 21.84 39.51 -32.65
CA ILE A 7 20.51 38.95 -32.76
C ILE A 7 20.57 37.45 -33.07
N CYS A 8 21.45 37.03 -34.00
CA CYS A 8 21.64 35.61 -34.30
C CYS A 8 22.14 34.81 -33.10
N ILE A 9 23.06 35.34 -32.29
CA ILE A 9 23.59 34.67 -31.10
C ILE A 9 22.48 34.49 -30.04
N ILE A 10 21.64 35.51 -29.84
CA ILE A 10 20.52 35.44 -28.89
C ILE A 10 19.47 34.40 -29.33
N CYS A 11 19.17 34.36 -30.65
CA CYS A 11 18.23 33.37 -31.20
C CYS A 11 18.76 31.94 -31.09
N VAL A 12 20.04 31.70 -31.28
CA VAL A 12 20.67 30.37 -31.14
C VAL A 12 20.69 29.96 -29.67
N LEU A 13 21.01 30.84 -28.74
CA LEU A 13 20.96 30.57 -27.30
C LEU A 13 19.54 30.26 -26.84
N ALA A 14 18.51 30.99 -27.30
CA ALA A 14 17.13 30.75 -26.99
C ALA A 14 16.64 29.37 -27.50
N LEU A 15 17.06 28.98 -28.72
CA LEU A 15 16.75 27.66 -29.30
C LEU A 15 17.44 26.53 -28.54
N VAL A 16 18.66 26.69 -28.06
CA VAL A 16 19.38 25.70 -27.26
C VAL A 16 18.70 25.53 -25.89
N VAL A 17 18.27 26.61 -25.24
CA VAL A 17 17.54 26.56 -23.97
C VAL A 17 16.20 25.87 -24.15
N LEU A 18 15.45 26.20 -25.23
CA LEU A 18 14.16 25.54 -25.53
C LEU A 18 14.31 24.05 -25.87
N ALA A 19 15.43 23.62 -26.43
CA ALA A 19 15.70 22.21 -26.69
C ALA A 19 16.13 21.43 -25.44
N LEU A 20 16.71 22.11 -24.42
CA LEU A 20 17.14 21.51 -23.17
C LEU A 20 15.97 21.34 -22.15
N ILE A 21 14.93 22.18 -22.24
CA ILE A 21 13.76 22.10 -21.37
C ILE A 21 13.05 20.73 -21.47
N PRO A 22 12.76 20.16 -22.66
CA PRO A 22 12.18 18.82 -22.76
C PRO A 22 13.10 17.73 -22.23
N ALA A 23 14.42 17.87 -22.38
CA ALA A 23 15.39 16.91 -21.84
C ALA A 23 15.49 16.96 -20.31
N LEU A 24 15.27 18.13 -19.71
CA LEU A 24 15.18 18.32 -18.27
C LEU A 24 13.83 17.86 -17.69
N ILE A 25 12.75 17.99 -18.47
CA ILE A 25 11.40 17.56 -18.08
C ILE A 25 11.21 16.06 -18.35
N ASN A 26 11.83 15.52 -19.42
CA ASN A 26 11.85 14.08 -19.74
C ASN A 26 13.05 13.34 -19.15
N GLY A 27 13.95 14.03 -18.51
CA GLY A 27 15.00 13.42 -17.70
C GLY A 27 14.34 12.71 -16.51
N ASN A 28 14.19 11.43 -16.67
CA ASN A 28 13.68 10.43 -15.76
C ASN A 28 14.04 10.70 -14.28
N PHE A 29 13.24 11.53 -13.62
CA PHE A 29 13.04 11.47 -12.18
C PHE A 29 11.84 10.54 -11.85
N GLN A 30 11.58 9.57 -12.70
CA GLN A 30 10.89 8.36 -12.25
C GLN A 30 12.00 7.50 -11.61
N SER A 31 12.32 7.80 -10.36
CA SER A 31 12.88 6.76 -9.51
C SER A 31 11.90 5.60 -9.60
N GLU A 32 12.35 4.44 -10.08
CA GLU A 32 11.53 3.23 -10.03
C GLU A 32 10.99 3.10 -8.61
N PRO A 33 9.71 2.76 -8.44
CA PRO A 33 9.13 2.62 -7.10
C PRO A 33 9.95 1.56 -6.35
N ASP A 34 10.48 1.95 -5.19
CA ASP A 34 11.19 1.01 -4.33
C ASP A 34 10.18 0.07 -3.67
N THR A 35 10.04 -1.11 -4.25
CA THR A 35 9.19 -2.20 -3.75
C THR A 35 9.98 -3.24 -2.95
N THR A 36 11.25 -2.97 -2.70
CA THR A 36 12.13 -3.91 -1.98
C THR A 36 11.74 -3.97 -0.51
N ILE A 37 11.56 -5.17 0.01
CA ILE A 37 11.41 -5.40 1.45
C ILE A 37 12.78 -5.29 2.10
N PRO A 38 12.95 -4.48 3.17
CA PRO A 38 14.22 -4.35 3.86
C PRO A 38 14.76 -5.72 4.33
N PRO A 39 16.06 -6.03 4.12
CA PRO A 39 16.60 -7.35 4.42
C PRO A 39 16.64 -7.69 5.93
N GLU A 40 16.53 -6.69 6.79
CA GLU A 40 16.43 -6.85 8.24
C GLU A 40 15.05 -7.31 8.71
N ILE A 41 14.04 -7.27 7.85
CA ILE A 41 12.68 -7.68 8.17
C ILE A 41 12.55 -9.19 8.09
N ASP A 42 12.14 -9.81 9.18
CA ASP A 42 11.70 -11.21 9.18
C ASP A 42 10.31 -11.33 8.55
N GLN A 43 10.29 -11.62 7.26
CA GLN A 43 9.06 -11.72 6.47
C GLN A 43 8.14 -12.83 7.00
N ASN A 44 8.70 -13.94 7.47
CA ASN A 44 7.92 -15.05 8.02
C ASN A 44 7.25 -14.64 9.35
N ALA A 45 7.95 -13.89 10.19
CA ALA A 45 7.38 -13.38 11.42
C ALA A 45 6.22 -12.42 11.16
N LEU A 46 6.34 -11.50 10.17
CA LEU A 46 5.25 -10.59 9.80
C LEU A 46 4.03 -11.33 9.26
N ILE A 47 4.24 -12.31 8.38
CA ILE A 47 3.13 -13.12 7.85
C ILE A 47 2.46 -13.92 8.98
N ALA A 48 3.23 -14.48 9.91
CA ALA A 48 2.69 -15.23 11.04
C ALA A 48 1.88 -14.33 11.99
N ASP A 49 2.37 -13.13 12.30
CA ASP A 49 1.67 -12.14 13.13
C ASP A 49 0.34 -11.71 12.49
N ALA A 50 0.38 -11.32 11.22
CA ALA A 50 -0.81 -10.95 10.47
C ALA A 50 -1.83 -12.10 10.37
N SER A 51 -1.36 -13.33 10.13
CA SER A 51 -2.21 -14.53 10.06
C SER A 51 -2.88 -14.82 11.38
N ALA A 52 -2.19 -14.61 12.50
CA ALA A 52 -2.78 -14.79 13.82
C ALA A 52 -3.93 -13.80 14.08
N TYR A 53 -3.81 -12.54 13.68
CA TYR A 53 -4.91 -11.57 13.75
C TYR A 53 -6.06 -11.95 12.82
N PHE A 54 -5.75 -12.29 11.58
CA PHE A 54 -6.76 -12.69 10.60
C PHE A 54 -7.57 -13.90 11.10
N GLU A 55 -6.91 -14.94 11.60
CA GLU A 55 -7.57 -16.14 12.15
C GLU A 55 -8.47 -15.83 13.34
N ARG A 56 -8.05 -14.93 14.26
CA ARG A 56 -8.87 -14.48 15.38
C ARG A 56 -10.12 -13.75 14.91
N MET A 57 -10.00 -12.86 13.93
CA MET A 57 -11.16 -12.16 13.34
C MET A 57 -12.11 -13.12 12.63
N CYS A 58 -11.61 -14.15 11.94
CA CYS A 58 -12.44 -15.22 11.39
C CYS A 58 -13.26 -15.94 12.47
N LYS A 59 -12.74 -16.04 13.71
CA LYS A 59 -13.41 -16.61 14.88
C LYS A 59 -14.27 -15.59 15.64
N GLY A 60 -14.38 -14.34 15.16
CA GLY A 60 -15.18 -13.28 15.76
C GLY A 60 -14.46 -12.47 16.86
N ASP A 61 -13.17 -12.71 17.12
CA ASP A 61 -12.36 -11.93 18.06
C ASP A 61 -11.73 -10.71 17.37
N PHE A 62 -12.51 -9.65 17.24
CA PHE A 62 -12.05 -8.35 16.72
C PHE A 62 -11.38 -7.49 17.80
N SER A 63 -11.63 -7.77 19.07
CA SER A 63 -11.10 -7.00 20.19
C SER A 63 -9.58 -7.13 20.30
N THR A 64 -9.04 -8.33 20.15
CA THR A 64 -7.58 -8.55 20.21
C THR A 64 -6.86 -7.80 19.09
N PHE A 65 -7.41 -7.78 17.89
CA PHE A 65 -6.84 -7.01 16.79
C PHE A 65 -6.93 -5.49 17.05
N HIS A 66 -8.09 -5.00 17.50
CA HIS A 66 -8.27 -3.59 17.85
C HIS A 66 -7.27 -3.12 18.91
N GLU A 67 -7.04 -3.93 19.97
CA GLU A 67 -6.06 -3.61 21.02
C GLU A 67 -4.63 -3.49 20.49
N ALA A 68 -4.25 -4.21 19.45
CA ALA A 68 -2.94 -4.15 18.82
C ALA A 68 -2.74 -2.91 17.93
N LEU A 69 -3.83 -2.24 17.51
CA LEU A 69 -3.73 -1.06 16.64
C LEU A 69 -3.03 0.13 17.34
N PRO A 70 -2.31 0.96 16.58
CA PRO A 70 -1.76 2.21 17.11
C PRO A 70 -2.84 3.10 17.74
N SER A 71 -2.49 3.84 18.79
CA SER A 71 -3.42 4.67 19.56
C SER A 71 -4.23 5.65 18.71
N GLY A 72 -3.64 6.20 17.64
CA GLY A 72 -4.31 7.12 16.72
C GLY A 72 -5.42 6.45 15.91
N ILE A 73 -5.26 5.18 15.54
CA ILE A 73 -6.30 4.40 14.84
C ILE A 73 -7.33 3.91 15.87
N LYS A 74 -6.86 3.39 16.99
CA LYS A 74 -7.68 2.86 18.09
C LYS A 74 -8.67 3.90 18.64
N SER A 75 -8.30 5.18 18.67
CA SER A 75 -9.20 6.27 19.11
C SER A 75 -10.30 6.63 18.10
N GLN A 76 -10.20 6.16 16.85
CA GLN A 76 -11.12 6.48 15.76
C GLN A 76 -12.00 5.31 15.33
N THR A 77 -11.78 4.12 15.88
CA THR A 77 -12.50 2.91 15.53
C THR A 77 -12.77 2.07 16.79
N THR A 78 -13.76 1.22 16.71
CA THR A 78 -14.10 0.23 17.76
C THR A 78 -14.00 -1.19 17.19
N PRO A 79 -13.93 -2.24 18.04
CA PRO A 79 -14.02 -3.61 17.56
C PRO A 79 -15.28 -3.87 16.74
N GLU A 80 -16.41 -3.24 17.09
CA GLU A 80 -17.69 -3.36 16.40
C GLU A 80 -17.63 -2.71 15.00
N ASP A 81 -16.94 -1.59 14.83
CA ASP A 81 -16.75 -0.97 13.52
C ASP A 81 -15.94 -1.86 12.58
N ILE A 82 -14.87 -2.49 13.10
CA ILE A 82 -14.05 -3.43 12.33
C ILE A 82 -14.90 -4.65 11.94
N LYS A 83 -15.66 -5.21 12.88
CA LYS A 83 -16.55 -6.35 12.66
C LYS A 83 -17.63 -6.03 11.63
N SER A 84 -18.21 -4.83 11.68
CA SER A 84 -19.25 -4.40 10.72
C SER A 84 -18.68 -4.31 9.32
N ALA A 85 -17.55 -3.60 9.14
CA ALA A 85 -16.89 -3.47 7.85
C ALA A 85 -16.47 -4.83 7.26
N TRP A 86 -15.89 -5.70 8.08
CA TRP A 86 -15.52 -7.07 7.72
C TRP A 86 -16.75 -7.88 7.25
N GLY A 87 -17.83 -7.88 8.05
CA GLY A 87 -19.05 -8.63 7.74
C GLY A 87 -19.77 -8.12 6.51
N GLU A 88 -19.83 -6.80 6.31
CA GLU A 88 -20.44 -6.18 5.13
C GLU A 88 -19.70 -6.57 3.85
N GLU A 89 -18.36 -6.49 3.85
CA GLU A 89 -17.57 -6.80 2.68
C GLU A 89 -17.56 -8.31 2.38
N ALA A 90 -17.44 -9.16 3.39
CA ALA A 90 -17.56 -10.60 3.24
C ALA A 90 -18.93 -11.01 2.67
N HIS A 91 -20.01 -10.37 3.15
CA HIS A 91 -21.36 -10.62 2.64
C HIS A 91 -21.54 -10.17 1.20
N LYS A 92 -20.99 -8.99 0.83
CA LYS A 92 -21.02 -8.48 -0.56
C LYS A 92 -20.38 -9.47 -1.53
N MET A 93 -19.25 -10.06 -1.14
CA MET A 93 -18.50 -11.02 -1.97
C MET A 93 -19.05 -12.44 -1.91
N GLY A 94 -19.96 -12.73 -0.98
CA GLY A 94 -20.52 -14.08 -0.79
C GLY A 94 -19.50 -15.05 -0.21
N VAL A 95 -18.59 -14.59 0.67
CA VAL A 95 -17.55 -15.40 1.30
C VAL A 95 -17.75 -15.53 2.80
N SER A 96 -17.25 -16.64 3.35
CA SER A 96 -17.00 -16.82 4.80
C SER A 96 -15.48 -16.81 4.99
N PRO A 97 -14.90 -15.70 5.48
CA PRO A 97 -13.46 -15.58 5.59
C PRO A 97 -12.84 -16.69 6.45
N SER A 98 -11.81 -17.34 5.90
CA SER A 98 -11.03 -18.38 6.57
C SER A 98 -9.57 -18.31 6.09
N LEU A 99 -8.63 -18.56 6.99
CA LEU A 99 -7.22 -18.63 6.64
C LEU A 99 -6.93 -19.79 5.65
N ASP A 100 -7.68 -20.90 5.76
CA ASP A 100 -7.50 -22.06 4.88
C ASP A 100 -7.84 -21.77 3.41
N THR A 101 -8.67 -20.75 3.14
CA THR A 101 -9.08 -20.37 1.80
C THR A 101 -8.39 -19.08 1.31
N ALA A 102 -7.64 -18.41 2.20
CA ALA A 102 -6.97 -17.17 1.87
C ALA A 102 -5.64 -17.41 1.14
N THR A 103 -5.40 -16.63 0.10
CA THR A 103 -4.05 -16.42 -0.43
C THR A 103 -3.41 -15.30 0.40
N VAL A 104 -2.23 -15.57 0.96
CA VAL A 104 -1.49 -14.60 1.79
C VAL A 104 -0.28 -14.11 1.04
N THR A 105 -0.15 -12.79 0.88
CA THR A 105 0.96 -12.16 0.16
C THR A 105 1.56 -11.03 1.00
N LEU A 106 2.88 -11.00 1.15
CA LEU A 106 3.62 -9.88 1.72
C LEU A 106 4.33 -9.10 0.61
N TYR A 107 4.12 -7.80 0.57
CA TYR A 107 4.79 -6.92 -0.40
C TYR A 107 4.92 -5.49 0.15
N ARG A 108 5.76 -4.70 -0.51
CA ARG A 108 5.85 -3.26 -0.30
C ARG A 108 5.10 -2.57 -1.46
N PRO A 109 3.99 -1.86 -1.20
CA PRO A 109 3.30 -1.12 -2.25
C PRO A 109 4.19 -0.03 -2.85
N GLU A 110 4.03 0.23 -4.13
CA GLU A 110 4.73 1.30 -4.83
C GLU A 110 4.55 2.64 -4.10
N PHE A 111 5.63 3.43 -4.02
CA PHE A 111 5.66 4.75 -3.36
C PHE A 111 5.21 4.73 -1.89
N SER A 112 5.25 3.58 -1.22
CA SER A 112 4.87 3.42 0.18
C SER A 112 6.07 3.21 1.09
N ASN A 113 6.00 3.81 2.28
CA ASN A 113 6.91 3.54 3.40
C ASN A 113 6.31 2.48 4.35
N GLN A 114 5.54 1.54 3.79
CA GLN A 114 4.86 0.49 4.55
C GLN A 114 5.06 -0.86 3.87
N LEU A 115 5.03 -1.91 4.67
CA LEU A 115 4.88 -3.29 4.22
C LEU A 115 3.42 -3.69 4.35
N ARG A 116 2.93 -4.51 3.45
CA ARG A 116 1.54 -4.96 3.44
C ARG A 116 1.47 -6.47 3.42
N VAL A 117 0.73 -7.04 4.37
CA VAL A 117 0.27 -8.42 4.30
C VAL A 117 -1.18 -8.41 3.84
N GLU A 118 -1.42 -9.01 2.70
CA GLU A 118 -2.72 -9.12 2.06
C GLU A 118 -3.27 -10.53 2.22
N PHE A 119 -4.54 -10.62 2.60
CA PHE A 119 -5.34 -11.84 2.59
C PHE A 119 -6.40 -11.68 1.51
N SER A 120 -6.34 -12.49 0.47
CA SER A 120 -7.32 -12.50 -0.63
C SER A 120 -8.08 -13.81 -0.64
N ILE A 121 -9.41 -13.73 -0.63
CA ILE A 121 -10.31 -14.88 -0.66
C ILE A 121 -11.24 -14.71 -1.86
N PRO A 122 -11.19 -15.61 -2.85
CA PRO A 122 -12.08 -15.55 -3.99
C PRO A 122 -13.53 -15.79 -3.58
N GLY A 123 -14.42 -14.92 -4.03
CA GLY A 123 -15.86 -15.01 -3.79
C GLY A 123 -16.65 -15.08 -5.10
N GLU A 124 -17.95 -15.29 -5.00
CA GLU A 124 -18.85 -15.38 -6.15
C GLU A 124 -18.97 -14.06 -6.94
N LYS A 125 -18.77 -12.94 -6.28
CA LYS A 125 -18.98 -11.57 -6.82
C LYS A 125 -17.70 -10.74 -6.87
N GLY A 126 -16.55 -11.33 -6.60
CA GLY A 126 -15.24 -10.70 -6.52
C GLY A 126 -14.47 -11.16 -5.29
N ASP A 127 -13.26 -10.67 -5.15
CA ASP A 127 -12.39 -11.09 -4.05
C ASP A 127 -12.65 -10.25 -2.80
N PHE A 128 -12.78 -10.93 -1.66
CA PHE A 128 -12.68 -10.28 -0.36
C PHE A 128 -11.20 -10.12 -0.02
N CYS A 129 -10.76 -8.88 0.17
CA CYS A 129 -9.39 -8.57 0.52
C CYS A 129 -9.29 -7.88 1.88
N PHE A 130 -8.39 -8.35 2.71
CA PHE A 130 -8.05 -7.71 3.98
C PHE A 130 -6.55 -7.45 4.02
N PHE A 131 -6.18 -6.21 4.36
CA PHE A 131 -4.79 -5.80 4.41
C PHE A 131 -4.40 -5.39 5.83
N ILE A 132 -3.26 -5.87 6.29
CA ILE A 132 -2.57 -5.34 7.47
C ILE A 132 -1.29 -4.67 6.99
N ASN A 133 -1.14 -3.39 7.31
CA ASN A 133 0.05 -2.63 6.96
C ASN A 133 0.95 -2.50 8.18
N TYR A 134 2.25 -2.64 7.94
CA TYR A 134 3.32 -2.51 8.92
C TYR A 134 4.26 -1.36 8.50
N THR A 135 4.94 -0.75 9.45
CA THR A 135 6.06 0.15 9.13
C THR A 135 7.22 -0.64 8.54
N LEU A 136 8.22 0.05 7.99
CA LEU A 136 9.44 -0.62 7.49
C LEU A 136 10.29 -1.24 8.61
N GLU A 137 10.00 -0.93 9.87
CA GLU A 137 10.59 -1.56 11.06
C GLU A 137 9.78 -2.74 11.59
N GLY A 138 8.68 -3.11 10.88
CA GLY A 138 7.86 -4.26 11.24
C GLY A 138 6.80 -4.02 12.32
N SER A 139 6.52 -2.76 12.68
CA SER A 139 5.46 -2.44 13.64
C SER A 139 4.10 -2.31 12.94
N LEU A 140 3.03 -2.81 13.57
CA LEU A 140 1.66 -2.67 13.06
C LEU A 140 1.33 -1.17 12.88
N TYR A 141 0.88 -0.78 11.71
CA TYR A 141 0.58 0.61 11.36
C TYR A 141 -0.93 0.88 11.20
N ASN A 142 -1.59 0.15 10.30
CA ASN A 142 -3.04 0.22 10.10
C ASN A 142 -3.57 -1.02 9.37
N TYR A 143 -4.86 -1.00 9.04
CA TYR A 143 -5.51 -2.06 8.26
C TYR A 143 -6.49 -1.47 7.26
N VAL A 144 -6.87 -2.28 6.27
CA VAL A 144 -7.91 -1.94 5.29
C VAL A 144 -8.72 -3.21 4.99
N VAL A 145 -10.05 -3.09 4.97
CA VAL A 145 -10.97 -4.07 4.38
C VAL A 145 -11.35 -3.56 3.00
N TRP A 146 -11.12 -4.35 1.98
CA TRP A 146 -11.34 -3.95 0.59
C TRP A 146 -12.01 -5.07 -0.22
N VAL A 147 -12.70 -4.67 -1.29
CA VAL A 147 -13.29 -5.55 -2.29
C VAL A 147 -12.83 -5.17 -3.68
N HIS A 148 -12.59 -6.15 -4.53
CA HIS A 148 -12.26 -6.02 -5.93
C HIS A 148 -13.38 -6.60 -6.82
#